data_b70db8e5122d8d2448538791ada25f2b
#
_entry.id   b70db8e5122d8d2448538791ada25f2b
#
_cell.length_a   1.000
_cell.length_b   1.000
_cell.length_c   1.000
_cell.angle_alpha   90.00
_cell.angle_beta   90.00
_cell.angle_gamma   90.00
#
_symmetry.space_group_name_H-M   'P 1'
#
loop_
_entity.id
_entity.type
_entity.pdbx_description
1 polymer ?
#
loop_
_entity_poly.entity_id
_entity_poly.type
_entity_poly.pdbx_seq_one_letter_code
_entity_poly.pdbx_strand_id
1 'polypeptide(L)'
;MGDTENKIPLRSEVAVENTWALEDLYATDDDWKADMERLKSMMQQASGYQGRLSQSSAQLLAFLKLQDDINVVLTDFANYSFRKADEDTRNTTYQGFKSQTNSLIVALSGALSFAEPEILSIPDETLEQFYQEQAELSVYKRYIHDIRRKKAHILSNAEEKIMAAAGEMAQAPDEIYGLLNNADMTFPDITDSNGKQLHVTHGSFIPLLQNSDVKVRKAAFESLYSSYDSLKNTSAALLA
;
A
#
# COMPACT_ATOMS: atom_id res chain seq x y z
N MET A 1 -36.70 6.67 -21.55
CA MET A 1 -36.29 6.10 -20.25
C MET A 1 -34.91 5.53 -20.51
N GLY A 2 -33.94 6.39 -20.42
CA GLY A 2 -32.56 6.09 -20.83
C GLY A 2 -31.62 6.43 -19.70
N ASP A 3 -30.49 5.78 -19.69
CA ASP A 3 -29.20 6.14 -19.08
C ASP A 3 -29.02 6.24 -17.55
N THR A 4 -29.93 5.72 -16.73
CA THR A 4 -29.71 5.68 -15.29
C THR A 4 -29.03 4.38 -14.78
N GLU A 5 -28.85 3.36 -15.62
CA GLU A 5 -28.37 2.05 -15.19
C GLU A 5 -26.85 1.88 -15.05
N ASN A 6 -26.03 2.86 -15.47
CA ASN A 6 -24.56 2.76 -15.43
C ASN A 6 -23.82 3.98 -14.85
N LYS A 7 -24.52 4.87 -14.15
CA LYS A 7 -23.86 5.99 -13.52
C LYS A 7 -23.30 5.57 -12.16
N ILE A 8 -22.00 5.75 -11.96
CA ILE A 8 -21.38 5.60 -10.64
C ILE A 8 -22.04 6.63 -9.71
N PRO A 9 -22.67 6.20 -8.59
CA PRO A 9 -23.33 7.12 -7.68
C PRO A 9 -22.31 8.07 -7.03
N LEU A 10 -22.74 9.30 -6.76
CA LEU A 10 -21.96 10.20 -5.91
C LEU A 10 -21.94 9.66 -4.49
N ARG A 11 -20.89 10.02 -3.71
CA ARG A 11 -20.79 9.59 -2.30
C ARG A 11 -22.04 9.91 -1.49
N SER A 12 -22.68 11.07 -1.74
CA SER A 12 -23.91 11.49 -1.08
C SER A 12 -25.17 10.71 -1.50
N GLU A 13 -25.09 9.95 -2.59
CA GLU A 13 -26.18 9.09 -3.08
C GLU A 13 -26.08 7.65 -2.56
N VAL A 14 -24.94 7.30 -1.92
CA VAL A 14 -24.74 5.97 -1.33
C VAL A 14 -25.31 5.94 0.07
N ALA A 15 -26.17 4.95 0.35
CA ALA A 15 -26.73 4.77 1.69
C ALA A 15 -25.62 4.51 2.72
N VAL A 16 -25.76 5.07 3.93
CA VAL A 16 -24.75 5.00 5.00
C VAL A 16 -24.40 3.57 5.35
N GLU A 17 -25.36 2.66 5.34
CA GLU A 17 -25.15 1.21 5.60
C GLU A 17 -24.24 0.52 4.58
N ASN A 18 -24.02 1.12 3.42
CA ASN A 18 -23.09 0.66 2.37
C ASN A 18 -21.78 1.43 2.36
N THR A 19 -21.45 2.13 3.42
CA THR A 19 -20.23 2.92 3.56
C THR A 19 -19.43 2.46 4.76
N TRP A 20 -18.16 2.80 4.78
CA TRP A 20 -17.30 2.51 5.92
C TRP A 20 -17.51 3.56 7.01
N ALA A 21 -17.59 3.12 8.26
CA ALA A 21 -17.69 3.97 9.44
C ALA A 21 -16.31 4.56 9.77
N LEU A 22 -15.87 5.57 9.01
CA LEU A 22 -14.56 6.18 9.22
C LEU A 22 -14.49 6.97 10.53
N GLU A 23 -15.64 7.35 11.09
CA GLU A 23 -15.79 7.93 12.42
C GLU A 23 -15.34 6.99 13.56
N ASP A 24 -15.27 5.68 13.30
CA ASP A 24 -14.71 4.70 14.26
C ASP A 24 -13.20 4.80 14.37
N LEU A 25 -12.52 5.34 13.33
CA LEU A 25 -11.09 5.63 13.38
C LEU A 25 -10.83 6.99 14.03
N TYR A 26 -11.47 8.04 13.52
CA TYR A 26 -11.40 9.40 14.10
C TYR A 26 -12.79 10.04 14.05
N ALA A 27 -13.30 10.43 15.21
CA ALA A 27 -14.61 11.07 15.30
C ALA A 27 -14.63 12.43 14.60
N THR A 28 -13.49 13.14 14.57
CA THR A 28 -13.33 14.44 13.91
C THR A 28 -12.00 14.55 13.17
N ASP A 29 -11.94 15.47 12.20
CA ASP A 29 -10.70 15.85 11.53
C ASP A 29 -9.65 16.43 12.50
N ASP A 30 -10.06 16.99 13.62
CA ASP A 30 -9.15 17.56 14.61
C ASP A 30 -8.48 16.46 15.44
N ASP A 31 -9.16 15.35 15.70
CA ASP A 31 -8.56 14.15 16.32
C ASP A 31 -7.45 13.58 15.41
N TRP A 32 -7.71 13.51 14.10
CA TRP A 32 -6.72 13.10 13.11
C TRP A 32 -5.49 14.03 13.10
N LYS A 33 -5.70 15.36 13.17
CA LYS A 33 -4.61 16.34 13.25
C LYS A 33 -3.81 16.20 14.55
N ALA A 34 -4.47 15.88 15.66
CA ALA A 34 -3.79 15.64 16.92
C ALA A 34 -2.84 14.43 16.83
N ASP A 35 -3.26 13.35 16.20
CA ASP A 35 -2.40 12.20 15.97
C ASP A 35 -1.27 12.46 14.98
N MET A 36 -1.42 13.39 14.04
CA MET A 36 -0.28 13.85 13.23
C MET A 36 0.83 14.45 14.09
N GLU A 37 0.48 15.30 15.05
CA GLU A 37 1.48 15.89 15.96
C GLU A 37 2.06 14.84 16.93
N ARG A 38 1.24 13.88 17.36
CA ARG A 38 1.69 12.74 18.15
C ARG A 38 2.72 11.90 17.39
N LEU A 39 2.46 11.55 16.13
CA LEU A 39 3.39 10.80 15.25
C LEU A 39 4.70 11.55 15.06
N LYS A 40 4.67 12.88 14.87
CA LYS A 40 5.89 13.71 14.81
C LYS A 40 6.70 13.64 16.09
N SER A 41 6.04 13.68 17.25
CA SER A 41 6.72 13.53 18.56
C SER A 41 7.33 12.14 18.73
N MET A 42 6.58 11.08 18.36
CA MET A 42 7.07 9.69 18.41
C MET A 42 8.25 9.48 17.46
N MET A 43 8.22 10.08 16.27
CA MET A 43 9.35 10.08 15.33
C MET A 43 10.62 10.69 15.93
N GLN A 44 10.50 11.82 16.62
CA GLN A 44 11.65 12.44 17.33
C GLN A 44 12.18 11.54 18.43
N GLN A 45 11.30 10.89 19.20
CA GLN A 45 11.70 9.93 20.23
C GLN A 45 12.45 8.74 19.61
N ALA A 46 11.92 8.19 18.53
CA ALA A 46 12.53 7.06 17.82
C ALA A 46 13.93 7.42 17.26
N SER A 47 14.10 8.61 16.71
CA SER A 47 15.41 9.10 16.25
C SER A 47 16.44 9.17 17.38
N GLY A 48 16.02 9.36 18.63
CA GLY A 48 16.88 9.35 19.81
C GLY A 48 17.51 7.99 20.13
N TYR A 49 17.05 6.92 19.51
CA TYR A 49 17.63 5.57 19.65
C TYR A 49 18.76 5.28 18.67
N GLN A 50 18.97 6.12 17.69
CA GLN A 50 20.04 5.93 16.69
C GLN A 50 21.41 5.78 17.36
N GLY A 51 22.15 4.74 16.99
CA GLY A 51 23.45 4.38 17.59
C GLY A 51 23.34 3.69 18.96
N ARG A 52 22.13 3.30 19.39
CA ARG A 52 21.92 2.81 20.76
C ARG A 52 21.26 1.44 20.86
N LEU A 53 20.81 0.82 19.77
CA LEU A 53 20.06 -0.44 19.81
C LEU A 53 20.92 -1.62 20.26
N SER A 54 22.22 -1.56 20.06
CA SER A 54 23.17 -2.59 20.52
C SER A 54 23.72 -2.37 21.94
N GLN A 55 23.38 -1.25 22.59
CA GLN A 55 23.95 -0.89 23.88
C GLN A 55 23.38 -1.71 25.05
N SER A 56 22.09 -2.09 24.97
CA SER A 56 21.45 -2.95 25.97
C SER A 56 20.15 -3.55 25.46
N SER A 57 19.75 -4.67 26.06
CA SER A 57 18.47 -5.34 25.84
C SER A 57 17.27 -4.40 26.11
N ALA A 58 17.37 -3.55 27.12
CA ALA A 58 16.34 -2.56 27.48
C ALA A 58 16.17 -1.48 26.40
N GLN A 59 17.26 -0.99 25.78
CA GLN A 59 17.20 -0.02 24.70
C GLN A 59 16.55 -0.63 23.44
N LEU A 60 16.95 -1.84 23.07
CA LEU A 60 16.37 -2.55 21.95
C LEU A 60 14.87 -2.78 22.15
N LEU A 61 14.47 -3.30 23.31
CA LEU A 61 13.07 -3.55 23.63
C LEU A 61 12.23 -2.27 23.60
N ALA A 62 12.73 -1.20 24.23
CA ALA A 62 12.03 0.08 24.27
C ALA A 62 11.82 0.67 22.85
N PHE A 63 12.83 0.57 21.99
CA PHE A 63 12.72 0.98 20.60
C PHE A 63 11.68 0.16 19.83
N LEU A 64 11.71 -1.16 19.95
CA LEU A 64 10.76 -2.04 19.24
C LEU A 64 9.32 -1.80 19.68
N LYS A 65 9.07 -1.58 20.97
CA LYS A 65 7.75 -1.18 21.48
C LYS A 65 7.31 0.16 20.92
N LEU A 66 8.20 1.16 20.90
CA LEU A 66 7.89 2.46 20.31
C LEU A 66 7.58 2.35 18.81
N GLN A 67 8.27 1.47 18.08
CA GLN A 67 8.00 1.19 16.68
C GLN A 67 6.61 0.56 16.48
N ASP A 68 6.21 -0.36 17.36
CA ASP A 68 4.86 -0.93 17.34
C ASP A 68 3.80 0.15 17.61
N ASP A 69 4.01 0.99 18.63
CA ASP A 69 3.11 2.09 18.95
C ASP A 69 2.97 3.09 17.80
N ILE A 70 4.07 3.41 17.11
CA ILE A 70 4.06 4.23 15.89
C ILE A 70 3.22 3.56 14.80
N ASN A 71 3.40 2.26 14.57
CA ASN A 71 2.68 1.53 13.52
C ASN A 71 1.17 1.47 13.80
N VAL A 72 0.75 1.30 15.04
CA VAL A 72 -0.66 1.31 15.44
C VAL A 72 -1.29 2.66 15.09
N VAL A 73 -0.70 3.76 15.58
CA VAL A 73 -1.23 5.11 15.32
C VAL A 73 -1.19 5.44 13.82
N LEU A 74 -0.09 5.11 13.14
CA LEU A 74 0.08 5.38 11.71
C LEU A 74 -0.94 4.63 10.86
N THR A 75 -1.32 3.41 11.26
CA THR A 75 -2.32 2.61 10.54
C THR A 75 -3.67 3.30 10.52
N ASP A 76 -4.17 3.75 11.66
CA ASP A 76 -5.46 4.45 11.74
C ASP A 76 -5.39 5.81 11.03
N PHE A 77 -4.29 6.55 11.26
CA PHE A 77 -4.02 7.84 10.65
C PHE A 77 -4.02 7.79 9.11
N ALA A 78 -3.34 6.80 8.54
CA ALA A 78 -3.26 6.62 7.10
C ALA A 78 -4.59 6.13 6.51
N ASN A 79 -5.24 5.15 7.14
CA ASN A 79 -6.51 4.63 6.67
C ASN A 79 -7.58 5.72 6.63
N TYR A 80 -7.70 6.55 7.66
CA TYR A 80 -8.65 7.65 7.67
C TYR A 80 -8.43 8.58 6.47
N SER A 81 -7.24 9.15 6.33
CA SER A 81 -6.94 10.15 5.30
C SER A 81 -7.09 9.58 3.89
N PHE A 82 -6.65 8.35 3.64
CA PHE A 82 -6.76 7.72 2.34
C PHE A 82 -8.22 7.41 1.99
N ARG A 83 -9.00 6.83 2.91
CA ARG A 83 -10.42 6.52 2.66
C ARG A 83 -11.26 7.79 2.50
N LYS A 84 -11.01 8.83 3.30
CA LYS A 84 -11.66 10.14 3.11
C LYS A 84 -11.35 10.75 1.73
N ALA A 85 -10.12 10.63 1.25
CA ALA A 85 -9.75 11.09 -0.08
C ALA A 85 -10.38 10.22 -1.20
N ASP A 86 -10.54 8.91 -0.97
CA ASP A 86 -11.14 7.98 -1.92
C ASP A 86 -12.67 8.12 -2.01
N GLU A 87 -13.35 8.61 -0.96
CA GLU A 87 -14.80 8.88 -0.96
C GLU A 87 -15.22 9.90 -2.03
N ASP A 88 -14.44 10.96 -2.20
CA ASP A 88 -14.60 11.94 -3.30
C ASP A 88 -13.23 12.56 -3.66
N THR A 89 -12.67 12.10 -4.75
CA THR A 89 -11.35 12.55 -5.23
C THR A 89 -11.32 14.05 -5.61
N ARG A 90 -12.48 14.72 -5.70
CA ARG A 90 -12.59 16.16 -5.94
C ARG A 90 -12.53 16.99 -4.66
N ASN A 91 -12.64 16.34 -3.49
CA ASN A 91 -12.56 17.03 -2.21
C ASN A 91 -11.11 17.42 -1.89
N THR A 92 -10.78 18.69 -2.12
CA THR A 92 -9.42 19.23 -1.96
C THR A 92 -8.90 19.15 -0.52
N THR A 93 -9.78 19.21 0.48
CA THR A 93 -9.41 19.07 1.89
C THR A 93 -8.83 17.70 2.16
N TYR A 94 -9.54 16.65 1.76
CA TYR A 94 -9.07 15.27 2.02
C TYR A 94 -7.94 14.84 1.07
N GLN A 95 -7.84 15.40 -0.14
CA GLN A 95 -6.63 15.27 -0.94
C GLN A 95 -5.42 15.91 -0.25
N GLY A 96 -5.62 17.02 0.45
CA GLY A 96 -4.61 17.63 1.32
C GLY A 96 -4.18 16.74 2.48
N PHE A 97 -5.13 16.05 3.14
CA PHE A 97 -4.84 15.08 4.21
C PHE A 97 -4.01 13.91 3.68
N LYS A 98 -4.41 13.32 2.56
CA LYS A 98 -3.67 12.25 1.87
C LYS A 98 -2.22 12.65 1.56
N SER A 99 -2.02 13.87 1.04
CA SER A 99 -0.69 14.41 0.75
C SER A 99 0.15 14.58 2.02
N GLN A 100 -0.42 15.10 3.11
CA GLN A 100 0.25 15.23 4.40
C GLN A 100 0.63 13.86 4.99
N THR A 101 -0.27 12.87 4.87
CA THR A 101 -0.01 11.50 5.29
C THR A 101 1.18 10.90 4.53
N ASN A 102 1.21 11.02 3.21
CA ASN A 102 2.34 10.53 2.40
C ASN A 102 3.66 11.19 2.81
N SER A 103 3.65 12.50 3.03
CA SER A 103 4.84 13.23 3.49
C SER A 103 5.32 12.75 4.86
N LEU A 104 4.39 12.48 5.78
CA LEU A 104 4.73 11.97 7.11
C LEU A 104 5.26 10.53 7.06
N ILE A 105 4.70 9.66 6.22
CA ILE A 105 5.20 8.29 6.00
C ILE A 105 6.65 8.33 5.50
N VAL A 106 6.95 9.19 4.54
CA VAL A 106 8.32 9.36 4.03
C VAL A 106 9.27 9.85 5.12
N ALA A 107 8.84 10.83 5.92
CA ALA A 107 9.63 11.35 7.02
C ALA A 107 9.89 10.28 8.11
N LEU A 108 8.87 9.51 8.48
CA LEU A 108 8.98 8.39 9.43
C LEU A 108 9.93 7.31 8.91
N SER A 109 9.79 6.91 7.64
CA SER A 109 10.69 5.93 7.01
C SER A 109 12.13 6.40 7.05
N GLY A 110 12.39 7.67 6.76
CA GLY A 110 13.72 8.27 6.85
C GLY A 110 14.26 8.27 8.28
N ALA A 111 13.44 8.68 9.26
CA ALA A 111 13.83 8.74 10.66
C ALA A 111 14.12 7.36 11.28
N LEU A 112 13.45 6.30 10.81
CA LEU A 112 13.61 4.93 11.29
C LEU A 112 14.62 4.11 10.47
N SER A 113 15.18 4.65 9.39
CA SER A 113 16.06 3.92 8.47
C SER A 113 17.33 3.35 9.11
N PHE A 114 17.75 3.85 10.26
CA PHE A 114 18.90 3.34 11.01
C PHE A 114 18.62 1.98 11.68
N ALA A 115 17.36 1.63 11.92
CA ALA A 115 16.98 0.52 12.79
C ALA A 115 17.43 -0.85 12.24
N GLU A 116 17.12 -1.16 10.98
CA GLU A 116 17.53 -2.43 10.37
C GLU A 116 19.06 -2.59 10.36
N PRO A 117 19.87 -1.62 9.87
CA PRO A 117 21.33 -1.71 9.93
C PRO A 117 21.89 -1.92 11.34
N GLU A 118 21.35 -1.23 12.35
CA GLU A 118 21.80 -1.42 13.72
C GLU A 118 21.45 -2.79 14.27
N ILE A 119 20.23 -3.30 14.05
CA ILE A 119 19.83 -4.66 14.45
C ILE A 119 20.72 -5.71 13.77
N LEU A 120 21.08 -5.51 12.49
CA LEU A 120 21.98 -6.37 11.74
C LEU A 120 23.41 -6.38 12.30
N SER A 121 23.84 -5.28 12.90
CA SER A 121 25.18 -5.13 13.48
C SER A 121 25.33 -5.81 14.84
N ILE A 122 24.22 -6.12 15.55
CA ILE A 122 24.26 -6.78 16.86
C ILE A 122 24.87 -8.19 16.71
N PRO A 123 25.94 -8.57 17.43
CA PRO A 123 26.47 -9.93 17.40
C PRO A 123 25.43 -10.96 17.87
N ASP A 124 25.49 -12.18 17.34
CA ASP A 124 24.55 -13.25 17.70
C ASP A 124 24.56 -13.55 19.20
N GLU A 125 25.76 -13.62 19.79
CA GLU A 125 25.95 -13.86 21.23
C GLU A 125 25.32 -12.77 22.08
N THR A 126 25.47 -11.49 21.67
CA THR A 126 24.86 -10.35 22.35
C THR A 126 23.33 -10.41 22.26
N LEU A 127 22.81 -10.77 21.10
CA LEU A 127 21.36 -10.88 20.90
C LEU A 127 20.76 -12.01 21.74
N GLU A 128 21.42 -13.16 21.83
CA GLU A 128 21.00 -14.27 22.70
C GLU A 128 21.02 -13.85 24.18
N GLN A 129 22.04 -13.11 24.61
CA GLN A 129 22.08 -12.52 25.95
C GLN A 129 20.90 -11.57 26.18
N PHE A 130 20.57 -10.70 25.21
CA PHE A 130 19.43 -9.79 25.29
C PHE A 130 18.10 -10.51 25.47
N TYR A 131 17.90 -11.67 24.79
CA TYR A 131 16.71 -12.49 24.99
C TYR A 131 16.63 -13.12 26.38
N GLN A 132 17.79 -13.40 27.02
CA GLN A 132 17.82 -13.91 28.38
C GLN A 132 17.54 -12.81 29.42
N GLU A 133 18.05 -11.59 29.19
CA GLU A 133 17.86 -10.45 30.07
C GLU A 133 16.44 -9.88 30.01
N GLN A 134 15.81 -9.89 28.83
CA GLN A 134 14.49 -9.32 28.56
C GLN A 134 13.59 -10.35 27.89
N ALA A 135 12.79 -11.05 28.70
CA ALA A 135 11.89 -12.11 28.18
C ALA A 135 10.88 -11.59 27.14
N GLU A 136 10.47 -10.33 27.24
CA GLU A 136 9.56 -9.67 26.29
C GLU A 136 10.16 -9.55 24.88
N LEU A 137 11.48 -9.51 24.70
CA LEU A 137 12.11 -9.54 23.40
C LEU A 137 11.80 -10.83 22.61
N SER A 138 11.34 -11.87 23.30
CA SER A 138 10.93 -13.13 22.62
C SER A 138 9.82 -12.92 21.59
N VAL A 139 8.94 -11.95 21.77
CA VAL A 139 7.88 -11.57 20.82
C VAL A 139 8.50 -11.12 19.49
N TYR A 140 9.65 -10.44 19.53
CA TYR A 140 10.33 -9.88 18.37
C TYR A 140 11.33 -10.82 17.71
N LYS A 141 11.53 -12.04 18.24
CA LYS A 141 12.50 -13.02 17.68
C LYS A 141 12.30 -13.25 16.18
N ARG A 142 11.04 -13.40 15.74
CA ARG A 142 10.72 -13.62 14.34
C ARG A 142 11.08 -12.41 13.49
N TYR A 143 10.69 -11.21 13.92
CA TYR A 143 10.98 -9.96 13.23
C TYR A 143 12.49 -9.74 13.09
N ILE A 144 13.24 -9.86 14.19
CA ILE A 144 14.70 -9.72 14.20
C ILE A 144 15.37 -10.78 13.32
N HIS A 145 14.91 -12.05 13.38
CA HIS A 145 15.40 -13.12 12.52
C HIS A 145 15.20 -12.80 11.04
N ASP A 146 14.03 -12.29 10.66
CA ASP A 146 13.73 -11.97 9.26
C ASP A 146 14.57 -10.80 8.73
N ILE A 147 14.88 -9.80 9.58
CA ILE A 147 15.89 -8.77 9.27
C ILE A 147 17.26 -9.43 9.05
N ARG A 148 17.72 -10.24 10.01
CA ARG A 148 19.07 -10.84 9.98
C ARG A 148 19.27 -11.82 8.84
N ARG A 149 18.22 -12.52 8.43
CA ARG A 149 18.27 -13.42 7.26
C ARG A 149 18.65 -12.68 5.97
N LYS A 150 18.32 -11.40 5.87
CA LYS A 150 18.69 -10.57 4.71
C LYS A 150 20.18 -10.22 4.66
N LYS A 151 20.91 -10.39 5.77
CA LYS A 151 22.32 -9.96 5.91
C LYS A 151 23.23 -10.45 4.77
N ALA A 152 23.02 -11.69 4.33
CA ALA A 152 23.80 -12.29 3.22
C ALA A 152 23.47 -11.67 1.84
N HIS A 153 22.38 -10.89 1.75
CA HIS A 153 21.87 -10.31 0.51
C HIS A 153 21.94 -8.77 0.52
N ILE A 154 22.49 -8.18 1.57
CA ILE A 154 22.68 -6.72 1.64
C ILE A 154 23.94 -6.35 0.85
N LEU A 155 23.77 -5.44 -0.05
CA LEU A 155 24.85 -4.92 -0.89
C LEU A 155 25.72 -3.91 -0.10
N SER A 156 26.90 -3.60 -0.63
CA SER A 156 27.69 -2.49 -0.07
C SER A 156 26.98 -1.14 -0.26
N ASN A 157 27.32 -0.15 0.55
CA ASN A 157 26.74 1.19 0.45
C ASN A 157 26.86 1.80 -0.96
N ALA A 158 27.89 1.44 -1.72
CA ALA A 158 28.09 1.91 -3.09
C ALA A 158 27.11 1.22 -4.05
N GLU A 159 26.91 -0.09 -3.89
CA GLU A 159 25.96 -0.88 -4.68
C GLU A 159 24.53 -0.48 -4.38
N GLU A 160 24.17 -0.27 -3.09
CA GLU A 160 22.84 0.21 -2.70
C GLU A 160 22.53 1.58 -3.31
N LYS A 161 23.52 2.50 -3.39
CA LYS A 161 23.31 3.78 -4.07
C LYS A 161 23.08 3.63 -5.57
N ILE A 162 23.76 2.71 -6.22
CA ILE A 162 23.53 2.42 -7.64
C ILE A 162 22.13 1.82 -7.84
N MET A 163 21.74 0.86 -7.00
CA MET A 163 20.41 0.26 -7.04
C MET A 163 19.30 1.30 -6.79
N ALA A 164 19.49 2.17 -5.81
CA ALA A 164 18.56 3.27 -5.54
C ALA A 164 18.43 4.24 -6.73
N ALA A 165 19.54 4.58 -7.39
CA ALA A 165 19.54 5.43 -8.58
C ALA A 165 18.84 4.75 -9.79
N ALA A 166 18.86 3.42 -9.86
CA ALA A 166 18.12 2.66 -10.87
C ALA A 166 16.62 2.47 -10.54
N GLY A 167 16.19 2.82 -9.34
CA GLY A 167 14.82 2.59 -8.84
C GLY A 167 13.75 3.21 -9.71
N GLU A 168 13.95 4.42 -10.21
CA GLU A 168 13.00 5.10 -11.10
C GLU A 168 12.84 4.33 -12.44
N MET A 169 13.95 3.84 -13.00
CA MET A 169 13.90 2.99 -14.20
C MET A 169 13.20 1.65 -13.93
N ALA A 170 13.40 1.08 -12.74
CA ALA A 170 12.79 -0.20 -12.36
C ALA A 170 11.28 -0.09 -12.15
N GLN A 171 10.74 1.10 -11.85
CA GLN A 171 9.29 1.34 -11.72
C GLN A 171 8.59 1.59 -13.06
N ALA A 172 9.33 2.01 -14.10
CA ALA A 172 8.76 2.35 -15.38
C ALA A 172 7.89 1.22 -16.01
N PRO A 173 8.26 -0.07 -15.96
CA PRO A 173 7.41 -1.14 -16.46
C PRO A 173 6.03 -1.21 -15.78
N ASP A 174 5.97 -1.03 -14.45
CA ASP A 174 4.73 -1.06 -13.68
C ASP A 174 3.84 0.15 -14.03
N GLU A 175 4.43 1.34 -14.12
CA GLU A 175 3.72 2.55 -14.52
C GLU A 175 3.18 2.44 -15.95
N ILE A 176 3.98 1.97 -16.90
CA ILE A 176 3.55 1.77 -18.30
C ILE A 176 2.42 0.75 -18.36
N TYR A 177 2.54 -0.37 -17.64
CA TYR A 177 1.48 -1.36 -17.59
C TYR A 177 0.21 -0.79 -16.97
N GLY A 178 0.35 -0.04 -15.87
CA GLY A 178 -0.76 0.62 -15.19
C GLY A 178 -1.54 1.59 -16.10
N LEU A 179 -0.83 2.44 -16.83
CA LEU A 179 -1.44 3.36 -17.80
C LEU A 179 -2.10 2.61 -18.97
N LEU A 180 -1.39 1.65 -19.54
CA LEU A 180 -1.91 0.82 -20.61
C LEU A 180 -3.21 0.10 -20.19
N ASN A 181 -3.18 -0.57 -19.05
CA ASN A 181 -4.29 -1.39 -18.57
C ASN A 181 -5.50 -0.57 -18.09
N ASN A 182 -5.26 0.57 -17.43
CA ASN A 182 -6.33 1.30 -16.76
C ASN A 182 -6.82 2.54 -17.52
N ALA A 183 -6.03 3.07 -18.46
CA ALA A 183 -6.37 4.28 -19.21
C ALA A 183 -6.56 4.04 -20.70
N ASP A 184 -5.64 3.30 -21.34
CA ASP A 184 -5.59 3.23 -22.79
C ASP A 184 -6.33 2.00 -23.37
N MET A 185 -6.40 0.91 -22.57
CA MET A 185 -6.98 -0.35 -23.03
C MET A 185 -8.50 -0.25 -23.13
N THR A 186 -9.02 -0.61 -24.31
CA THR A 186 -10.46 -0.74 -24.56
C THR A 186 -10.79 -2.15 -25.03
N PHE A 187 -12.02 -2.56 -24.78
CA PHE A 187 -12.52 -3.86 -25.17
C PHE A 187 -13.68 -3.72 -26.15
N PRO A 188 -13.75 -4.55 -27.19
CA PRO A 188 -14.90 -4.54 -28.10
C PRO A 188 -16.21 -4.82 -27.36
N ASP A 189 -17.25 -4.07 -27.68
CA ASP A 189 -18.60 -4.35 -27.20
C ASP A 189 -19.09 -5.70 -27.73
N ILE A 190 -19.92 -6.37 -26.97
CA ILE A 190 -20.55 -7.64 -27.35
C ILE A 190 -22.07 -7.46 -27.45
N THR A 191 -22.74 -8.41 -28.09
CA THR A 191 -24.19 -8.38 -28.27
C THR A 191 -24.81 -9.62 -27.62
N ASP A 192 -25.86 -9.43 -26.81
CA ASP A 192 -26.63 -10.55 -26.26
C ASP A 192 -27.56 -11.21 -27.29
N SER A 193 -28.22 -12.31 -26.88
CA SER A 193 -29.16 -13.04 -27.75
C SER A 193 -30.42 -12.25 -28.15
N ASN A 194 -30.68 -11.11 -27.51
CA ASN A 194 -31.79 -10.20 -27.82
C ASN A 194 -31.37 -9.02 -28.71
N GLY A 195 -30.10 -8.97 -29.12
CA GLY A 195 -29.54 -7.87 -29.92
C GLY A 195 -29.15 -6.63 -29.10
N LYS A 196 -29.14 -6.71 -27.79
CA LYS A 196 -28.69 -5.62 -26.91
C LYS A 196 -27.16 -5.59 -26.87
N GLN A 197 -26.57 -4.41 -27.09
CA GLN A 197 -25.15 -4.21 -26.87
C GLN A 197 -24.82 -4.19 -25.38
N LEU A 198 -23.74 -4.88 -25.03
CA LEU A 198 -23.19 -4.96 -23.67
C LEU A 198 -21.76 -4.46 -23.71
N HIS A 199 -21.45 -3.49 -22.85
CA HIS A 199 -20.15 -2.88 -22.77
C HIS A 199 -19.20 -3.75 -21.93
N VAL A 200 -18.05 -4.13 -22.51
CA VAL A 200 -17.03 -4.92 -21.82
C VAL A 200 -15.99 -3.98 -21.20
N THR A 201 -15.81 -4.11 -19.91
CA THR A 201 -14.81 -3.40 -19.13
C THR A 201 -14.22 -4.35 -18.07
N HIS A 202 -13.14 -3.97 -17.41
CA HIS A 202 -12.64 -4.73 -16.25
C HIS A 202 -13.74 -4.93 -15.16
N GLY A 203 -14.56 -3.91 -14.92
CA GLY A 203 -15.64 -3.98 -13.93
C GLY A 203 -16.83 -4.82 -14.37
N SER A 204 -17.19 -4.83 -15.66
CA SER A 204 -18.33 -5.59 -16.19
C SER A 204 -17.96 -7.03 -16.53
N PHE A 205 -16.67 -7.37 -16.65
CA PHE A 205 -16.21 -8.70 -17.11
C PHE A 205 -16.75 -9.84 -16.24
N ILE A 206 -16.58 -9.77 -14.92
CA ILE A 206 -17.04 -10.83 -14.02
C ILE A 206 -18.57 -10.95 -14.04
N PRO A 207 -19.38 -9.88 -13.93
CA PRO A 207 -20.81 -9.95 -14.15
C PRO A 207 -21.22 -10.59 -15.49
N LEU A 208 -20.51 -10.27 -16.58
CA LEU A 208 -20.79 -10.87 -17.89
C LEU A 208 -20.46 -12.36 -17.93
N LEU A 209 -19.41 -12.81 -17.25
CA LEU A 209 -19.09 -14.25 -17.10
C LEU A 209 -20.10 -15.00 -16.23
N GLN A 210 -20.87 -14.32 -15.40
CA GLN A 210 -21.95 -14.91 -14.58
C GLN A 210 -23.30 -14.92 -15.32
N ASN A 211 -23.37 -14.39 -16.55
CA ASN A 211 -24.60 -14.37 -17.35
C ASN A 211 -25.11 -15.80 -17.61
N SER A 212 -26.41 -15.99 -17.58
CA SER A 212 -27.07 -17.30 -17.88
C SER A 212 -26.83 -17.75 -19.31
N ASP A 213 -26.71 -16.80 -20.27
CA ASP A 213 -26.42 -17.10 -21.68
C ASP A 213 -24.93 -17.44 -21.90
N VAL A 214 -24.67 -18.68 -22.31
CA VAL A 214 -23.31 -19.17 -22.67
C VAL A 214 -22.66 -18.32 -23.75
N LYS A 215 -23.44 -17.79 -24.70
CA LYS A 215 -22.90 -16.99 -25.80
C LYS A 215 -22.36 -15.66 -25.29
N VAL A 216 -23.06 -15.04 -24.34
CA VAL A 216 -22.61 -13.80 -23.68
C VAL A 216 -21.30 -14.05 -22.91
N ARG A 217 -21.25 -15.14 -22.13
CA ARG A 217 -20.02 -15.50 -21.37
C ARG A 217 -18.82 -15.68 -22.30
N LYS A 218 -19.02 -16.45 -23.40
CA LYS A 218 -17.97 -16.69 -24.38
C LYS A 218 -17.52 -15.39 -25.05
N ALA A 219 -18.46 -14.59 -25.54
CA ALA A 219 -18.17 -13.33 -26.22
C ALA A 219 -17.43 -12.34 -25.29
N ALA A 220 -17.82 -12.25 -24.02
CA ALA A 220 -17.14 -11.41 -23.03
C ALA A 220 -15.69 -11.85 -22.80
N PHE A 221 -15.47 -13.18 -22.69
CA PHE A 221 -14.12 -13.74 -22.56
C PHE A 221 -13.26 -13.42 -23.78
N GLU A 222 -13.78 -13.70 -24.97
CA GLU A 222 -13.06 -13.45 -26.23
C GLU A 222 -12.78 -11.96 -26.44
N SER A 223 -13.72 -11.07 -26.12
CA SER A 223 -13.55 -9.62 -26.21
C SER A 223 -12.39 -9.15 -25.31
N LEU A 224 -12.40 -9.49 -24.04
CA LEU A 224 -11.38 -9.04 -23.09
C LEU A 224 -10.00 -9.60 -23.48
N TYR A 225 -9.90 -10.91 -23.67
CA TYR A 225 -8.60 -11.53 -23.94
C TYR A 225 -8.03 -11.26 -25.34
N SER A 226 -8.86 -10.93 -26.33
CA SER A 226 -8.36 -10.50 -27.65
C SER A 226 -7.60 -9.17 -27.54
N SER A 227 -8.05 -8.25 -26.70
CA SER A 227 -7.34 -6.99 -26.45
C SER A 227 -5.97 -7.24 -25.79
N TYR A 228 -5.90 -8.10 -24.77
CA TYR A 228 -4.61 -8.49 -24.17
C TYR A 228 -3.70 -9.24 -25.17
N ASP A 229 -4.24 -10.16 -25.94
CA ASP A 229 -3.44 -10.91 -26.93
C ASP A 229 -2.84 -9.99 -28.00
N SER A 230 -3.54 -8.93 -28.38
CA SER A 230 -3.02 -7.92 -29.32
C SER A 230 -1.80 -7.18 -28.79
N LEU A 231 -1.66 -7.09 -27.47
CA LEU A 231 -0.57 -6.37 -26.74
C LEU A 231 0.47 -7.31 -26.13
N LYS A 232 0.38 -8.63 -26.37
CA LYS A 232 1.25 -9.62 -25.73
C LYS A 232 2.74 -9.38 -25.89
N ASN A 233 3.16 -8.90 -27.06
CA ASN A 233 4.57 -8.63 -27.34
C ASN A 233 5.08 -7.41 -26.56
N THR A 234 4.25 -6.37 -26.43
CA THR A 234 4.57 -5.20 -25.64
C THR A 234 4.64 -5.56 -24.15
N SER A 235 3.65 -6.32 -23.66
CA SER A 235 3.63 -6.80 -22.27
C SER A 235 4.83 -7.70 -21.96
N ALA A 236 5.21 -8.59 -22.89
CA ALA A 236 6.41 -9.42 -22.72
C ALA A 236 7.71 -8.59 -22.67
N ALA A 237 7.79 -7.54 -23.49
CA ALA A 237 8.95 -6.65 -23.49
C ALA A 237 9.09 -5.79 -22.23
N LEU A 238 7.97 -5.51 -21.53
CA LEU A 238 8.00 -4.81 -20.23
C LEU A 238 8.53 -5.70 -19.09
N LEU A 239 8.44 -7.03 -19.24
CA LEU A 239 8.88 -8.00 -18.25
C LEU A 239 10.31 -8.51 -18.49
N ALA A 240 10.92 -8.18 -19.62
CA ALA A 240 12.27 -8.61 -20.00
C ALA A 240 13.36 -7.67 -19.50
#